data_ee777f9b054c90ca8e2f22c25aa21388
#
_entry.id   ee777f9b054c90ca8e2f22c25aa21388
#
_cell.length_a   1.000
_cell.length_b   1.000
_cell.length_c   1.000
_cell.angle_alpha   90.00
_cell.angle_beta   90.00
_cell.angle_gamma   90.00
#
_symmetry.space_group_name_H-M   'P 1'
#
loop_
_entity.id
_entity.type
_entity.pdbx_description
1 polymer ?
#
loop_
_entity_poly.entity_id
_entity_poly.type
_entity_poly.pdbx_seq_one_letter_code
_entity_poly.pdbx_strand_id
1 'polypeptide(L)'
;MTIISVVVIIPLFLLGLSINENLAAQEAINAVPKIVKFESRSAEWGKNFPREYDSYLLTKKSDKIDDVLKKEPALVIVWAGYGFSKDYNAPRGHAYAIEDNVNTLRTGAPVDANSGPMPTACWTCKSPDVPRLMDKKGENDYFTGKWARWGNEIVNPIGCADCHDNETMKLTVTRDYLKRALDAEGSLKYADASHQELRSLVCAQCHAEYYFKKTEWTDANGEKKTAGVVTFPWANGFSAEEMEVYYDQLEFADWTHALSKTPMLKAQHPGYETFITGVHGQNGVACADCHMPYVREGGVKYSSHNVRSPLEDIENTCMNCHSKSEKEFKGIVQRKLERKNELSRTAMSILAQAHLEAAKAWELGATEDEMKPALQDIRHGQWRWDFSIAAHGSFFHAPEETLRSLGSAINKGQEARIKLRLILAKYNAAEYIVPDFSSKEKAQAVIRLPYEKLVEEKLQFLNVLRKDWVKQATEKGLFDPKTTEGIVFKVSYQ
;
A
#
# COMPACT_ATOMS: atom_id res chain seq x y z
N MET A 1 -6.17 -47.96 -34.82
CA MET A 1 -6.30 -48.01 -33.31
C MET A 1 -5.12 -47.41 -32.56
N THR A 2 -3.95 -47.16 -33.12
CA THR A 2 -2.72 -46.78 -32.40
C THR A 2 -2.62 -45.28 -32.01
N ILE A 3 -3.19 -44.35 -32.77
CA ILE A 3 -3.08 -42.89 -32.49
C ILE A 3 -3.99 -42.46 -31.35
N ILE A 4 -5.21 -43.00 -31.26
CA ILE A 4 -6.16 -42.64 -30.18
C ILE A 4 -5.64 -43.14 -28.82
N SER A 5 -4.95 -44.26 -28.75
CA SER A 5 -4.37 -44.80 -27.51
C SER A 5 -3.25 -43.86 -26.96
N VAL A 6 -2.41 -43.29 -27.81
CA VAL A 6 -1.34 -42.39 -27.40
C VAL A 6 -1.90 -41.05 -26.89
N VAL A 7 -2.96 -40.50 -27.52
CA VAL A 7 -3.61 -39.24 -27.13
C VAL A 7 -4.29 -39.33 -25.76
N VAL A 8 -4.70 -40.52 -25.32
CA VAL A 8 -5.32 -40.71 -23.98
C VAL A 8 -4.28 -41.14 -22.94
N ILE A 9 -3.27 -41.91 -23.29
CA ILE A 9 -2.26 -42.40 -22.34
C ILE A 9 -1.35 -41.29 -21.85
N ILE A 10 -0.92 -40.35 -22.71
CA ILE A 10 -0.05 -39.27 -22.31
C ILE A 10 -0.72 -38.34 -21.29
N PRO A 11 -1.96 -37.83 -21.50
CA PRO A 11 -2.64 -37.04 -20.49
C PRO A 11 -2.88 -37.76 -19.16
N LEU A 12 -3.23 -39.07 -19.21
CA LEU A 12 -3.41 -39.87 -18.00
C LEU A 12 -2.09 -40.10 -17.25
N PHE A 13 -1.00 -40.30 -17.96
CA PHE A 13 0.34 -40.39 -17.35
C PHE A 13 0.77 -39.08 -16.72
N LEU A 14 0.57 -37.92 -17.41
CA LEU A 14 0.86 -36.60 -16.89
C LEU A 14 -0.03 -36.27 -15.68
N LEU A 15 -1.31 -36.64 -15.71
CA LEU A 15 -2.21 -36.52 -14.58
C LEU A 15 -1.73 -37.37 -13.39
N GLY A 16 -1.34 -38.61 -13.64
CA GLY A 16 -0.77 -39.50 -12.61
C GLY A 16 0.51 -38.95 -11.99
N LEU A 17 1.41 -38.37 -12.79
CA LEU A 17 2.61 -37.67 -12.30
C LEU A 17 2.24 -36.45 -11.44
N SER A 18 1.29 -35.64 -11.90
CA SER A 18 0.83 -34.47 -11.17
C SER A 18 0.18 -34.83 -9.83
N ILE A 19 -0.64 -35.88 -9.80
CA ILE A 19 -1.24 -36.41 -8.56
C ILE A 19 -0.14 -36.90 -7.60
N ASN A 20 0.82 -37.67 -8.12
CA ASN A 20 1.92 -38.20 -7.30
C ASN A 20 2.83 -37.08 -6.75
N GLU A 21 3.13 -36.02 -7.55
CA GLU A 21 3.85 -34.85 -7.10
C GLU A 21 3.07 -34.12 -6.02
N ASN A 22 1.76 -33.97 -6.15
CA ASN A 22 0.91 -33.33 -5.15
C ASN A 22 0.83 -34.14 -3.86
N LEU A 23 0.73 -35.45 -3.92
CA LEU A 23 0.74 -36.35 -2.75
C LEU A 23 2.09 -36.29 -2.02
N ALA A 24 3.19 -36.38 -2.77
CA ALA A 24 4.54 -36.25 -2.19
C ALA A 24 4.78 -34.91 -1.55
N ALA A 25 4.27 -33.81 -2.15
CA ALA A 25 4.33 -32.46 -1.56
C ALA A 25 3.50 -32.38 -0.27
N GLN A 26 2.31 -32.99 -0.25
CA GLN A 26 1.46 -33.03 0.95
C GLN A 26 2.10 -33.86 2.08
N GLU A 27 2.69 -35.00 1.76
CA GLU A 27 3.44 -35.83 2.72
C GLU A 27 4.66 -35.08 3.27
N ALA A 28 5.40 -34.37 2.41
CA ALA A 28 6.53 -33.55 2.80
C ALA A 28 6.09 -32.43 3.77
N ILE A 29 4.99 -31.73 3.50
CA ILE A 29 4.43 -30.70 4.38
C ILE A 29 4.03 -31.32 5.74
N ASN A 30 3.40 -32.48 5.77
CA ASN A 30 2.99 -33.16 6.99
C ASN A 30 4.17 -33.68 7.82
N ALA A 31 5.33 -33.89 7.22
CA ALA A 31 6.55 -34.32 7.91
C ALA A 31 7.35 -33.16 8.54
N VAL A 32 7.02 -31.90 8.21
CA VAL A 32 7.72 -30.72 8.75
C VAL A 32 7.25 -30.43 10.16
N PRO A 33 8.15 -30.04 11.10
CA PRO A 33 7.75 -29.61 12.43
C PRO A 33 6.72 -28.49 12.37
N LYS A 34 5.66 -28.61 13.17
CA LYS A 34 4.59 -27.58 13.22
C LYS A 34 5.15 -26.25 13.67
N ILE A 35 4.78 -25.20 12.98
CA ILE A 35 5.06 -23.82 13.36
C ILE A 35 4.08 -23.42 14.48
N VAL A 36 4.58 -22.77 15.53
CA VAL A 36 3.74 -22.30 16.64
C VAL A 36 2.73 -21.26 16.14
N LYS A 37 1.47 -21.34 16.61
CA LYS A 37 0.44 -20.37 16.25
C LYS A 37 0.92 -18.93 16.50
N PHE A 38 0.75 -18.05 15.54
CA PHE A 38 1.25 -16.66 15.57
C PHE A 38 2.78 -16.50 15.63
N GLU A 39 3.57 -17.47 15.15
CA GLU A 39 5.00 -17.24 14.96
C GLU A 39 5.22 -16.18 13.86
N SER A 40 5.62 -15.01 14.26
CA SER A 40 5.81 -13.85 13.37
C SER A 40 7.23 -13.77 12.78
N ARG A 41 8.19 -14.53 13.34
CA ARG A 41 9.59 -14.50 12.90
C ARG A 41 9.79 -15.41 11.71
N SER A 42 9.98 -14.83 10.52
CA SER A 42 10.15 -15.60 9.27
C SER A 42 11.36 -16.56 9.33
N ALA A 43 12.41 -16.23 10.11
CA ALA A 43 13.56 -17.13 10.33
C ALA A 43 13.16 -18.49 10.94
N GLU A 44 12.13 -18.52 11.80
CA GLU A 44 11.63 -19.78 12.37
C GLU A 44 10.95 -20.64 11.29
N TRP A 45 10.23 -20.01 10.37
CA TRP A 45 9.66 -20.65 9.18
C TRP A 45 10.75 -21.14 8.22
N GLY A 46 11.80 -20.35 8.05
CA GLY A 46 12.96 -20.67 7.21
C GLY A 46 13.69 -21.97 7.60
N LYS A 47 13.57 -22.40 8.86
CA LYS A 47 14.11 -23.71 9.28
C LYS A 47 13.42 -24.88 8.57
N ASN A 48 12.15 -24.70 8.24
CA ASN A 48 11.33 -25.69 7.54
C ASN A 48 11.31 -25.48 6.03
N PHE A 49 11.40 -24.22 5.58
CA PHE A 49 11.26 -23.80 4.18
C PHE A 49 12.45 -22.92 3.76
N PRO A 50 13.68 -23.47 3.71
CA PRO A 50 14.89 -22.67 3.50
C PRO A 50 14.94 -21.96 2.14
N ARG A 51 14.46 -22.59 1.05
CA ARG A 51 14.47 -21.97 -0.28
C ARG A 51 13.54 -20.76 -0.37
N GLU A 52 12.33 -20.91 0.15
CA GLU A 52 11.35 -19.84 0.22
C GLU A 52 11.89 -18.68 1.08
N TYR A 53 12.49 -19.00 2.22
CA TYR A 53 13.08 -18.01 3.13
C TYR A 53 14.30 -17.32 2.50
N ASP A 54 15.21 -18.05 1.86
CA ASP A 54 16.36 -17.46 1.19
C ASP A 54 15.93 -16.52 0.06
N SER A 55 14.90 -16.90 -0.71
CA SER A 55 14.34 -16.01 -1.73
C SER A 55 13.61 -14.80 -1.11
N TYR A 56 12.93 -14.94 0.04
CA TYR A 56 12.36 -13.80 0.79
C TYR A 56 13.45 -12.82 1.23
N LEU A 57 14.61 -13.29 1.68
CA LEU A 57 15.71 -12.43 2.10
C LEU A 57 16.26 -11.55 0.96
N LEU A 58 16.05 -11.93 -0.31
CA LEU A 58 16.39 -11.10 -1.46
C LEU A 58 15.58 -9.79 -1.51
N THR A 59 14.44 -9.70 -0.81
CA THR A 59 13.69 -8.44 -0.67
C THR A 59 14.49 -7.36 0.06
N LYS A 60 15.56 -7.73 0.77
CA LYS A 60 16.52 -6.83 1.42
C LYS A 60 17.68 -6.39 0.52
N LYS A 61 17.73 -6.80 -0.74
CA LYS A 61 18.87 -6.59 -1.66
C LYS A 61 19.27 -5.12 -1.79
N SER A 62 18.35 -4.18 -1.65
CA SER A 62 18.65 -2.74 -1.70
C SER A 62 18.11 -2.03 -0.46
N ASP A 63 19.00 -1.35 0.25
CA ASP A 63 18.66 -0.48 1.39
C ASP A 63 18.55 1.00 0.98
N LYS A 64 18.62 1.30 -0.33
CA LYS A 64 18.57 2.65 -0.86
C LYS A 64 17.25 3.33 -0.54
N ILE A 65 17.34 4.47 0.12
CA ILE A 65 16.21 5.36 0.34
C ILE A 65 16.07 6.29 -0.87
N ASP A 66 14.86 6.34 -1.43
CA ASP A 66 14.53 7.15 -2.60
C ASP A 66 13.48 8.20 -2.23
N ASP A 67 13.92 9.44 -2.02
CA ASP A 67 13.08 10.57 -1.64
C ASP A 67 12.23 11.03 -2.83
N VAL A 68 10.95 10.69 -2.79
CA VAL A 68 9.99 11.01 -3.84
C VAL A 68 9.66 12.51 -3.87
N LEU A 69 9.64 13.18 -2.71
CA LEU A 69 9.39 14.64 -2.65
C LEU A 69 10.50 15.46 -3.28
N LYS A 70 11.74 14.94 -3.26
CA LYS A 70 12.86 15.57 -3.95
C LYS A 70 12.76 15.45 -5.47
N LYS A 71 12.20 14.35 -5.96
CA LYS A 71 11.98 14.12 -7.40
C LYS A 71 10.75 14.84 -7.93
N GLU A 72 9.71 14.93 -7.12
CA GLU A 72 8.40 15.47 -7.47
C GLU A 72 7.95 16.49 -6.40
N PRO A 73 8.55 17.69 -6.36
CA PRO A 73 8.31 18.68 -5.29
C PRO A 73 6.86 19.15 -5.17
N ALA A 74 6.10 19.15 -6.26
CA ALA A 74 4.69 19.54 -6.25
C ALA A 74 3.84 18.67 -5.30
N LEU A 75 4.29 17.44 -4.96
CA LEU A 75 3.64 16.57 -3.97
C LEU A 75 3.53 17.23 -2.60
N VAL A 76 4.50 18.06 -2.21
CA VAL A 76 4.47 18.80 -0.95
C VAL A 76 3.25 19.72 -0.90
N ILE A 77 2.94 20.40 -2.01
CA ILE A 77 1.77 21.27 -2.12
C ILE A 77 0.49 20.45 -2.17
N VAL A 78 0.41 19.45 -3.04
CA VAL A 78 -0.79 18.61 -3.25
C VAL A 78 -1.24 17.89 -1.98
N TRP A 79 -0.30 17.55 -1.09
CA TRP A 79 -0.60 16.91 0.20
C TRP A 79 -0.42 17.84 1.42
N ALA A 80 -0.44 19.15 1.23
CA ALA A 80 -0.26 20.10 2.34
C ALA A 80 -1.30 19.89 3.46
N GLY A 81 -0.80 19.76 4.69
CA GLY A 81 -1.61 19.39 5.87
C GLY A 81 -1.70 17.89 6.14
N TYR A 82 -1.35 17.04 5.20
CA TYR A 82 -1.28 15.59 5.38
C TYR A 82 0.16 15.12 5.64
N GLY A 83 0.30 13.95 6.27
CA GLY A 83 1.61 13.44 6.67
C GLY A 83 2.61 13.28 5.53
N PHE A 84 2.14 12.97 4.31
CA PHE A 84 2.97 12.76 3.13
C PHE A 84 3.69 14.02 2.63
N SER A 85 3.20 15.22 2.93
CA SER A 85 3.89 16.46 2.59
C SER A 85 5.19 16.68 3.39
N LYS A 86 5.34 15.98 4.51
CA LYS A 86 6.53 16.05 5.38
C LYS A 86 7.67 15.20 4.86
N ASP A 87 7.33 13.96 4.46
CA ASP A 87 8.26 12.94 4.06
C ASP A 87 7.55 11.83 3.29
N TYR A 88 8.08 11.49 2.12
CA TYR A 88 7.57 10.40 1.31
C TYR A 88 8.72 9.73 0.53
N ASN A 89 9.06 8.53 0.95
CA ASN A 89 10.08 7.70 0.32
C ASN A 89 9.43 6.55 -0.45
N ALA A 90 10.03 6.15 -1.56
CA ALA A 90 9.60 4.96 -2.28
C ALA A 90 9.74 3.72 -1.38
N PRO A 91 8.76 2.78 -1.38
CA PRO A 91 8.82 1.59 -0.56
C PRO A 91 9.98 0.68 -0.99
N ARG A 92 10.71 0.13 -0.03
CA ARG A 92 11.89 -0.71 -0.26
C ARG A 92 11.59 -2.21 -0.32
N GLY A 93 10.36 -2.62 0.03
CA GLY A 93 9.92 -4.01 0.07
C GLY A 93 9.50 -4.48 1.46
N HIS A 94 8.95 -5.70 1.53
CA HIS A 94 8.32 -6.25 2.72
C HIS A 94 9.25 -6.29 3.94
N ALA A 95 10.50 -6.66 3.76
CA ALA A 95 11.48 -6.74 4.85
C ALA A 95 11.80 -5.38 5.51
N TYR A 96 11.47 -4.26 4.86
CA TYR A 96 11.65 -2.92 5.42
C TYR A 96 10.37 -2.29 5.97
N ALA A 97 9.24 -3.02 5.98
CA ALA A 97 7.93 -2.46 6.34
C ALA A 97 7.89 -1.81 7.73
N ILE A 98 8.56 -2.38 8.73
CA ILE A 98 8.67 -1.80 10.08
C ILE A 98 9.62 -0.61 10.08
N GLU A 99 10.82 -0.77 9.52
CA GLU A 99 11.85 0.27 9.51
C GLU A 99 11.37 1.54 8.80
N ASP A 100 10.80 1.40 7.59
CA ASP A 100 10.29 2.53 6.81
C ASP A 100 9.13 3.23 7.53
N ASN A 101 8.26 2.47 8.20
CA ASN A 101 7.15 3.05 8.95
C ASN A 101 7.61 3.81 10.20
N VAL A 102 8.64 3.33 10.87
CA VAL A 102 9.19 3.96 12.09
C VAL A 102 10.03 5.19 11.75
N ASN A 103 10.83 5.13 10.69
CA ASN A 103 11.79 6.19 10.35
C ASN A 103 11.16 7.40 9.67
N THR A 104 10.05 7.28 8.93
CA THR A 104 9.47 8.40 8.20
C THR A 104 8.91 9.50 9.11
N LEU A 105 9.10 10.78 8.74
CA LEU A 105 8.55 11.93 9.49
C LEU A 105 7.02 11.93 9.54
N ARG A 106 6.35 11.34 8.53
CA ARG A 106 4.88 11.33 8.46
C ARG A 106 4.23 10.59 9.62
N THR A 107 4.90 9.60 10.22
CA THR A 107 4.36 8.85 11.37
C THR A 107 4.55 9.58 12.69
N GLY A 108 5.23 10.72 12.67
CA GLY A 108 5.49 11.54 13.85
C GLY A 108 6.57 10.97 14.76
N ALA A 109 6.72 11.59 15.91
CA ALA A 109 7.71 11.28 16.94
C ALA A 109 7.01 11.11 18.30
N PRO A 110 6.35 9.97 18.57
CA PRO A 110 5.67 9.77 19.84
C PRO A 110 6.67 9.76 21.01
N VAL A 111 6.22 10.25 22.16
CA VAL A 111 6.99 10.24 23.42
C VAL A 111 6.47 9.17 24.37
N ASP A 112 5.25 8.66 24.13
CA ASP A 112 4.62 7.59 24.90
C ASP A 112 3.60 6.81 24.04
N ALA A 113 2.93 5.83 24.61
CA ALA A 113 1.97 4.96 23.95
C ALA A 113 0.70 5.69 23.43
N ASN A 114 0.39 6.88 23.93
CA ASN A 114 -0.85 7.63 23.64
C ASN A 114 -0.61 8.85 22.74
N SER A 115 0.65 9.14 22.42
CA SER A 115 1.04 10.31 21.65
C SER A 115 1.32 10.01 20.17
N GLY A 116 1.48 11.08 19.37
CA GLY A 116 1.75 11.01 17.94
C GLY A 116 0.49 11.12 17.07
N PRO A 117 0.66 11.43 15.77
CA PRO A 117 -0.44 11.72 14.86
C PRO A 117 -1.17 10.47 14.37
N MET A 118 -0.47 9.33 14.25
CA MET A 118 -0.99 8.16 13.55
C MET A 118 -1.86 7.27 14.45
N PRO A 119 -2.98 6.71 13.90
CA PRO A 119 -3.76 5.69 14.59
C PRO A 119 -3.06 4.33 14.56
N THR A 120 -3.49 3.41 15.42
CA THR A 120 -3.02 2.00 15.45
C THR A 120 -3.13 1.30 14.10
N ALA A 121 -4.16 1.64 13.33
CA ALA A 121 -4.40 1.13 11.98
C ALA A 121 -3.19 1.27 11.03
N CYS A 122 -2.29 2.22 11.27
CA CYS A 122 -1.06 2.39 10.49
C CYS A 122 -0.15 1.15 10.47
N TRP A 123 -0.24 0.28 11.48
CA TRP A 123 0.51 -0.97 11.54
C TRP A 123 -0.09 -2.12 10.72
N THR A 124 -1.38 -2.06 10.37
CA THR A 124 -2.17 -3.21 9.93
C THR A 124 -1.58 -3.96 8.73
N CYS A 125 -0.94 -3.23 7.81
CA CYS A 125 -0.30 -3.77 6.61
C CYS A 125 1.25 -3.79 6.72
N LYS A 126 1.81 -3.94 7.93
CA LYS A 126 3.25 -3.83 8.16
C LYS A 126 3.88 -5.06 8.85
N SER A 127 3.06 -5.95 9.44
CA SER A 127 3.59 -6.98 10.32
C SER A 127 2.65 -8.17 10.52
N PRO A 128 3.19 -9.39 10.61
CA PRO A 128 2.46 -10.58 11.04
C PRO A 128 2.17 -10.59 12.56
N ASP A 129 2.69 -9.65 13.34
CA ASP A 129 2.31 -9.46 14.75
C ASP A 129 0.87 -8.96 14.91
N VAL A 130 0.30 -8.34 13.85
CA VAL A 130 -1.04 -7.75 13.89
C VAL A 130 -2.15 -8.76 14.13
N PRO A 131 -2.24 -9.90 13.41
CA PRO A 131 -3.25 -10.93 13.69
C PRO A 131 -3.19 -11.47 15.11
N ARG A 132 -1.99 -11.64 15.67
CA ARG A 132 -1.77 -12.04 17.08
C ARG A 132 -2.42 -11.05 18.05
N LEU A 133 -2.27 -9.77 17.79
CA LEU A 133 -2.85 -8.72 18.65
C LEU A 133 -4.37 -8.63 18.48
N MET A 134 -4.88 -8.78 17.27
CA MET A 134 -6.31 -8.82 17.01
C MET A 134 -6.99 -10.04 17.66
N ASP A 135 -6.37 -11.22 17.62
CA ASP A 135 -6.86 -12.42 18.31
C ASP A 135 -6.88 -12.23 19.82
N LYS A 136 -5.81 -11.66 20.40
CA LYS A 136 -5.66 -11.46 21.86
C LYS A 136 -6.57 -10.37 22.44
N LYS A 137 -6.81 -9.30 21.66
CA LYS A 137 -7.46 -8.07 22.17
C LYS A 137 -8.85 -7.83 21.59
N GLY A 138 -9.16 -8.48 20.48
CA GLY A 138 -10.30 -8.14 19.64
C GLY A 138 -9.96 -6.97 18.68
N GLU A 139 -10.61 -6.99 17.54
CA GLU A 139 -10.34 -6.04 16.44
C GLU A 139 -10.56 -4.57 16.87
N ASN A 140 -11.65 -4.27 17.55
CA ASN A 140 -11.97 -2.91 17.96
C ASN A 140 -10.97 -2.35 18.98
N ASP A 141 -10.54 -3.16 19.96
CA ASP A 141 -9.51 -2.74 20.89
C ASP A 141 -8.16 -2.55 20.21
N TYR A 142 -7.78 -3.43 19.28
CA TYR A 142 -6.58 -3.27 18.47
C TYR A 142 -6.57 -1.93 17.72
N PHE A 143 -7.70 -1.55 17.09
CA PHE A 143 -7.82 -0.31 16.32
C PHE A 143 -8.03 0.95 17.18
N THR A 144 -8.09 0.82 18.50
CA THR A 144 -8.28 1.96 19.41
C THR A 144 -6.95 2.59 19.78
N GLY A 145 -6.87 3.92 19.70
CA GLY A 145 -5.72 4.71 20.15
C GLY A 145 -4.66 4.99 19.09
N LYS A 146 -3.44 5.24 19.53
CA LYS A 146 -2.31 5.66 18.70
C LYS A 146 -1.39 4.50 18.33
N TRP A 147 -0.72 4.59 17.18
CA TRP A 147 0.21 3.54 16.72
C TRP A 147 1.30 3.21 17.73
N ALA A 148 1.75 4.19 18.49
CA ALA A 148 2.76 4.02 19.54
C ALA A 148 2.35 3.01 20.62
N ARG A 149 1.05 2.77 20.82
CA ARG A 149 0.50 1.76 21.74
C ARG A 149 1.08 0.36 21.49
N TRP A 150 1.35 0.02 20.24
CA TRP A 150 1.80 -1.30 19.83
C TRP A 150 3.28 -1.37 19.42
N GLY A 151 4.04 -0.29 19.63
CA GLY A 151 5.42 -0.21 19.17
C GLY A 151 6.36 -1.29 19.75
N ASN A 152 6.08 -1.81 20.94
CA ASN A 152 6.81 -2.90 21.57
C ASN A 152 6.21 -4.30 21.36
N GLU A 153 5.15 -4.39 20.56
CA GLU A 153 4.47 -5.64 20.20
C GLU A 153 4.57 -5.92 18.69
N ILE A 154 4.72 -4.86 17.85
CA ILE A 154 4.79 -4.96 16.39
C ILE A 154 6.22 -4.64 15.96
N VAL A 155 6.99 -5.70 15.74
CA VAL A 155 8.45 -5.62 15.54
C VAL A 155 8.95 -6.48 14.37
N ASN A 156 8.16 -7.46 13.92
CA ASN A 156 8.52 -8.31 12.80
C ASN A 156 7.96 -7.69 11.49
N PRO A 157 8.77 -7.57 10.42
CA PRO A 157 8.28 -7.07 9.15
C PRO A 157 7.35 -8.08 8.46
N ILE A 158 6.66 -7.66 7.40
CA ILE A 158 5.79 -8.54 6.60
C ILE A 158 6.55 -9.81 6.23
N GLY A 159 5.95 -10.98 6.54
CA GLY A 159 6.60 -12.26 6.39
C GLY A 159 5.65 -13.43 6.21
N CYS A 160 6.13 -14.64 6.48
CA CYS A 160 5.42 -15.90 6.19
C CYS A 160 4.01 -15.94 6.77
N ALA A 161 3.83 -15.57 8.03
CA ALA A 161 2.55 -15.65 8.73
C ALA A 161 1.53 -14.58 8.31
N ASP A 162 1.89 -13.63 7.43
CA ASP A 162 0.91 -12.73 6.82
C ASP A 162 0.08 -13.42 5.73
N CYS A 163 0.63 -14.45 5.08
CA CYS A 163 0.04 -15.11 3.93
C CYS A 163 -0.26 -16.60 4.15
N HIS A 164 0.40 -17.26 5.12
CA HIS A 164 0.32 -18.68 5.36
C HIS A 164 -0.22 -19.01 6.75
N ASP A 165 -1.07 -20.04 6.79
CA ASP A 165 -1.52 -20.64 8.05
C ASP A 165 -0.40 -21.46 8.67
N ASN A 166 -0.17 -21.29 9.98
CA ASN A 166 0.94 -21.92 10.69
C ASN A 166 0.90 -23.46 10.71
N GLU A 167 -0.30 -24.05 10.71
CA GLU A 167 -0.45 -25.50 10.83
C GLU A 167 -0.47 -26.20 9.50
N THR A 168 -1.14 -25.59 8.51
CA THR A 168 -1.43 -26.23 7.22
C THR A 168 -0.56 -25.72 6.09
N MET A 169 0.15 -24.60 6.29
CA MET A 169 0.92 -23.86 5.28
C MET A 169 0.07 -23.34 4.12
N LYS A 170 -1.24 -23.53 4.13
CA LYS A 170 -2.14 -23.03 3.10
C LYS A 170 -2.18 -21.51 3.10
N LEU A 171 -2.43 -20.93 1.94
CA LEU A 171 -2.70 -19.50 1.83
C LEU A 171 -3.93 -19.13 2.65
N THR A 172 -3.81 -18.07 3.44
CA THR A 172 -4.90 -17.58 4.27
C THR A 172 -4.88 -16.06 4.36
N VAL A 173 -6.07 -15.46 4.32
CA VAL A 173 -6.26 -14.03 4.62
C VAL A 173 -6.37 -13.88 6.12
N THR A 174 -5.43 -13.18 6.70
CA THR A 174 -5.30 -12.98 8.15
C THR A 174 -5.96 -11.70 8.66
N ARG A 175 -6.50 -10.87 7.76
CA ARG A 175 -7.19 -9.59 8.04
C ARG A 175 -8.65 -9.67 7.64
N ASP A 176 -9.56 -9.79 8.61
CA ASP A 176 -11.00 -10.00 8.35
C ASP A 176 -11.69 -8.84 7.64
N TYR A 177 -11.13 -7.65 7.65
CA TYR A 177 -11.70 -6.52 6.90
C TYR A 177 -11.72 -6.75 5.37
N LEU A 178 -10.77 -7.54 4.81
CA LEU A 178 -10.87 -7.96 3.40
C LEU A 178 -12.08 -8.86 3.16
N LYS A 179 -12.33 -9.84 4.06
CA LYS A 179 -13.48 -10.74 3.94
C LYS A 179 -14.79 -9.95 3.95
N ARG A 180 -14.92 -8.98 4.88
CA ARG A 180 -16.07 -8.06 4.93
C ARG A 180 -16.22 -7.22 3.67
N ALA A 181 -15.11 -6.80 3.07
CA ALA A 181 -15.15 -6.01 1.84
C ALA A 181 -15.63 -6.83 0.64
N LEU A 182 -15.18 -8.09 0.52
CA LEU A 182 -15.67 -9.03 -0.49
C LEU A 182 -17.16 -9.32 -0.32
N ASP A 183 -17.64 -9.51 0.93
CA ASP A 183 -19.06 -9.69 1.21
C ASP A 183 -19.89 -8.44 0.84
N ALA A 184 -19.36 -7.25 1.02
CA ALA A 184 -20.04 -5.98 0.70
C ALA A 184 -20.09 -5.71 -0.81
N GLU A 185 -19.04 -6.07 -1.54
CA GLU A 185 -18.96 -5.96 -2.99
C GLU A 185 -19.78 -7.06 -3.69
N GLY A 186 -19.73 -8.30 -3.17
CA GLY A 186 -20.62 -9.40 -3.51
C GLY A 186 -20.24 -10.27 -4.70
N SER A 187 -19.15 -10.00 -5.42
CA SER A 187 -18.73 -10.82 -6.57
C SER A 187 -18.04 -12.13 -6.16
N LEU A 188 -17.38 -12.16 -5.01
CA LEU A 188 -16.66 -13.31 -4.48
C LEU A 188 -16.83 -13.43 -2.96
N LYS A 189 -17.23 -14.59 -2.49
CA LYS A 189 -17.17 -14.93 -1.06
C LYS A 189 -15.83 -15.55 -0.74
N TYR A 190 -15.17 -15.08 0.31
CA TYR A 190 -13.86 -15.61 0.71
C TYR A 190 -13.86 -17.14 0.93
N ALA A 191 -14.96 -17.69 1.47
CA ALA A 191 -15.08 -19.12 1.74
C ALA A 191 -15.08 -19.99 0.46
N ASP A 192 -15.48 -19.40 -0.66
CA ASP A 192 -15.58 -20.07 -1.97
C ASP A 192 -14.34 -19.80 -2.84
N ALA A 193 -13.38 -19.01 -2.33
CA ALA A 193 -12.19 -18.64 -3.08
C ALA A 193 -11.32 -19.87 -3.42
N SER A 194 -11.05 -20.02 -4.71
CA SER A 194 -10.11 -21.01 -5.21
C SER A 194 -8.66 -20.71 -4.75
N HIS A 195 -7.79 -21.72 -4.86
CA HIS A 195 -6.36 -21.51 -4.59
C HIS A 195 -5.76 -20.40 -5.48
N GLN A 196 -6.18 -20.30 -6.76
CA GLN A 196 -5.71 -19.25 -7.67
C GLN A 196 -6.16 -17.85 -7.22
N GLU A 197 -7.40 -17.70 -6.76
CA GLU A 197 -7.88 -16.44 -6.21
C GLU A 197 -7.15 -16.08 -4.89
N LEU A 198 -6.90 -17.06 -4.01
CA LEU A 198 -6.12 -16.85 -2.80
C LEU A 198 -4.70 -16.32 -3.09
N ARG A 199 -4.08 -16.68 -4.22
CA ARG A 199 -2.79 -16.15 -4.67
C ARG A 199 -2.82 -14.65 -5.01
N SER A 200 -4.01 -14.05 -5.09
CA SER A 200 -4.22 -12.60 -5.16
C SER A 200 -4.76 -12.03 -3.84
N LEU A 201 -5.69 -12.71 -3.18
CA LEU A 201 -6.36 -12.18 -1.98
C LEU A 201 -5.41 -12.00 -0.79
N VAL A 202 -4.39 -12.86 -0.63
CA VAL A 202 -3.37 -12.65 0.41
C VAL A 202 -2.53 -11.38 0.20
N CYS A 203 -2.49 -10.86 -1.03
CA CYS A 203 -1.89 -9.56 -1.34
C CYS A 203 -2.90 -8.43 -1.11
N ALA A 204 -4.15 -8.64 -1.56
CA ALA A 204 -5.24 -7.66 -1.49
C ALA A 204 -5.55 -7.21 -0.06
N GLN A 205 -5.32 -8.04 0.97
CA GLN A 205 -5.52 -7.64 2.36
C GLN A 205 -4.69 -6.43 2.80
N CYS A 206 -3.63 -6.07 2.04
CA CYS A 206 -2.77 -4.92 2.28
C CYS A 206 -2.59 -4.03 1.04
N HIS A 207 -2.72 -4.61 -0.17
CA HIS A 207 -2.58 -3.92 -1.45
C HIS A 207 -3.96 -3.59 -2.05
N ALA A 208 -4.77 -2.89 -1.28
CA ALA A 208 -6.09 -2.41 -1.65
C ALA A 208 -6.33 -0.99 -1.13
N GLU A 209 -7.31 -0.30 -1.70
CA GLU A 209 -7.76 0.99 -1.19
C GLU A 209 -8.49 0.81 0.14
N TYR A 210 -8.23 1.72 1.08
CA TYR A 210 -8.86 1.67 2.40
C TYR A 210 -8.97 3.06 3.04
N TYR A 211 -9.87 3.16 4.00
CA TYR A 211 -9.98 4.28 4.92
C TYR A 211 -10.18 3.81 6.35
N PHE A 212 -10.09 4.72 7.32
CA PHE A 212 -10.29 4.41 8.73
C PHE A 212 -11.73 4.78 9.13
N LYS A 213 -12.62 3.78 9.10
CA LYS A 213 -14.01 3.97 9.54
C LYS A 213 -14.05 4.20 11.04
N LYS A 214 -14.56 5.35 11.45
CA LYS A 214 -14.82 5.65 12.86
C LYS A 214 -15.90 4.71 13.39
N THR A 215 -15.55 3.86 14.36
CA THR A 215 -16.42 2.84 14.94
C THR A 215 -16.49 3.02 16.45
N GLU A 216 -17.68 3.24 16.98
CA GLU A 216 -17.91 3.30 18.43
C GLU A 216 -18.15 1.89 18.98
N TRP A 217 -17.56 1.61 20.12
CA TRP A 217 -17.70 0.32 20.80
C TRP A 217 -17.54 0.49 22.31
N THR A 218 -17.95 -0.54 23.08
CA THR A 218 -17.83 -0.53 24.54
C THR A 218 -16.84 -1.59 24.95
N ASP A 219 -15.87 -1.22 25.75
CA ASP A 219 -14.85 -2.16 26.27
C ASP A 219 -15.39 -3.05 27.40
N ALA A 220 -14.57 -3.99 27.87
CA ALA A 220 -14.94 -4.94 28.93
C ALA A 220 -15.27 -4.27 30.29
N ASN A 221 -14.87 -3.02 30.48
CA ASN A 221 -15.14 -2.23 31.69
C ASN A 221 -16.41 -1.38 31.54
N GLY A 222 -17.12 -1.46 30.42
CA GLY A 222 -18.29 -0.62 30.11
C GLY A 222 -17.96 0.78 29.60
N GLU A 223 -16.69 1.10 29.31
CA GLU A 223 -16.28 2.40 28.78
C GLU A 223 -16.50 2.49 27.26
N LYS A 224 -17.11 3.59 26.83
CA LYS A 224 -17.24 3.90 25.40
C LYS A 224 -15.89 4.33 24.81
N LYS A 225 -15.50 3.69 23.73
CA LYS A 225 -14.27 3.93 22.98
C LYS A 225 -14.58 4.19 21.51
N THR A 226 -13.63 4.76 20.80
CA THR A 226 -13.70 4.94 19.34
C THR A 226 -12.48 4.28 18.70
N ALA A 227 -12.72 3.42 17.74
CA ALA A 227 -11.72 2.76 16.90
C ALA A 227 -11.71 3.34 15.50
N GLY A 228 -10.54 3.42 14.87
CA GLY A 228 -10.38 3.72 13.44
C GLY A 228 -10.18 2.42 12.66
N VAL A 229 -11.28 1.72 12.33
CA VAL A 229 -11.23 0.38 11.73
C VAL A 229 -10.91 0.48 10.25
N VAL A 230 -9.91 -0.28 9.77
CA VAL A 230 -9.63 -0.40 8.35
C VAL A 230 -10.85 -0.95 7.62
N THR A 231 -11.28 -0.21 6.60
CA THR A 231 -12.47 -0.54 5.81
C THR A 231 -12.17 -0.23 4.34
N PHE A 232 -12.54 -1.15 3.44
CA PHE A 232 -12.37 -0.96 2.01
C PHE A 232 -13.65 -0.36 1.41
N PRO A 233 -13.55 0.64 0.51
CA PRO A 233 -14.70 1.34 -0.06
C PRO A 233 -15.32 0.62 -1.27
N TRP A 234 -15.47 -0.71 -1.20
CA TRP A 234 -15.82 -1.56 -2.35
C TRP A 234 -17.32 -1.74 -2.59
N ALA A 235 -18.17 -1.22 -1.70
CA ALA A 235 -19.61 -1.45 -1.81
C ALA A 235 -20.27 -0.94 -3.12
N ASN A 236 -19.64 0.03 -3.80
CA ASN A 236 -20.12 0.55 -5.09
C ASN A 236 -19.31 0.00 -6.29
N GLY A 237 -18.21 -0.74 -6.05
CA GLY A 237 -17.32 -1.27 -7.08
C GLY A 237 -15.84 -0.88 -6.88
N PHE A 238 -15.02 -1.13 -7.90
CA PHE A 238 -13.56 -1.06 -7.81
C PHE A 238 -12.93 0.13 -8.57
N SER A 239 -13.68 0.89 -9.36
CA SER A 239 -13.17 2.04 -10.08
C SER A 239 -12.95 3.26 -9.18
N ALA A 240 -12.08 4.16 -9.60
CA ALA A 240 -11.84 5.41 -8.89
C ALA A 240 -13.13 6.24 -8.73
N GLU A 241 -14.00 6.24 -9.73
CA GLU A 241 -15.28 6.96 -9.71
C GLU A 241 -16.30 6.32 -8.77
N GLU A 242 -16.41 5.00 -8.73
CA GLU A 242 -17.33 4.30 -7.81
C GLU A 242 -16.94 4.54 -6.35
N MET A 243 -15.64 4.53 -6.04
CA MET A 243 -15.13 4.88 -4.72
C MET A 243 -15.27 6.37 -4.40
N GLU A 244 -15.11 7.27 -5.39
CA GLU A 244 -15.39 8.70 -5.24
C GLU A 244 -16.83 8.93 -4.79
N VAL A 245 -17.79 8.28 -5.46
CA VAL A 245 -19.22 8.32 -5.09
C VAL A 245 -19.44 7.77 -3.69
N TYR A 246 -18.81 6.65 -3.34
CA TYR A 246 -18.89 6.05 -2.00
C TYR A 246 -18.42 7.03 -0.92
N TYR A 247 -17.28 7.67 -1.09
CA TYR A 247 -16.74 8.64 -0.13
C TYR A 247 -17.57 9.93 -0.06
N ASP A 248 -18.11 10.40 -1.18
CA ASP A 248 -18.97 11.59 -1.20
C ASP A 248 -20.31 11.33 -0.51
N GLN A 249 -20.91 10.13 -0.67
CA GLN A 249 -22.11 9.72 0.06
C GLN A 249 -21.91 9.67 1.58
N LEU A 250 -20.70 9.35 2.04
CA LEU A 250 -20.34 9.34 3.46
C LEU A 250 -19.86 10.72 3.98
N GLU A 251 -19.78 11.73 3.11
CA GLU A 251 -19.13 13.01 3.43
C GLU A 251 -17.72 12.83 4.05
N PHE A 252 -17.03 11.75 3.65
CA PHE A 252 -15.76 11.37 4.22
C PHE A 252 -14.61 12.23 3.67
N ALA A 253 -13.66 12.57 4.54
CA ALA A 253 -12.39 13.17 4.16
C ALA A 253 -11.26 12.63 5.07
N ASP A 254 -10.11 12.33 4.48
CA ASP A 254 -8.90 11.95 5.23
C ASP A 254 -8.30 13.15 5.97
N TRP A 255 -8.34 14.34 5.34
CA TRP A 255 -7.88 15.59 5.95
C TRP A 255 -8.50 16.82 5.27
N THR A 256 -8.38 17.96 5.92
CA THR A 256 -8.63 19.26 5.31
C THR A 256 -7.31 19.85 4.79
N HIS A 257 -7.24 20.18 3.52
CA HIS A 257 -6.03 20.70 2.89
C HIS A 257 -5.60 22.04 3.50
N ALA A 258 -4.33 22.14 3.90
CA ALA A 258 -3.84 23.29 4.68
C ALA A 258 -3.96 24.63 3.93
N LEU A 259 -3.82 24.63 2.60
CA LEU A 259 -3.87 25.83 1.77
C LEU A 259 -5.30 26.09 1.26
N SER A 260 -5.87 25.16 0.50
CA SER A 260 -7.17 25.37 -0.15
C SER A 260 -8.38 25.15 0.75
N LYS A 261 -8.19 24.58 1.95
CA LYS A 261 -9.26 24.18 2.87
C LYS A 261 -10.23 23.14 2.30
N THR A 262 -9.86 22.50 1.20
CA THR A 262 -10.66 21.44 0.59
C THR A 262 -10.69 20.20 1.50
N PRO A 263 -11.86 19.56 1.71
CA PRO A 263 -11.92 18.23 2.32
C PRO A 263 -11.41 17.19 1.33
N MET A 264 -10.24 16.61 1.60
CA MET A 264 -9.49 15.78 0.66
C MET A 264 -9.61 14.29 0.94
N LEU A 265 -9.46 13.51 -0.12
CA LEU A 265 -9.28 12.07 -0.11
C LEU A 265 -7.82 11.73 -0.40
N LYS A 266 -7.29 10.71 0.27
CA LYS A 266 -5.98 10.13 -0.01
C LYS A 266 -6.14 8.69 -0.45
N ALA A 267 -5.83 8.40 -1.71
CA ALA A 267 -5.74 7.01 -2.13
C ALA A 267 -4.55 6.33 -1.44
N GLN A 268 -4.81 5.21 -0.80
CA GLN A 268 -3.81 4.53 0.02
C GLN A 268 -2.98 3.54 -0.79
N HIS A 269 -3.61 2.50 -1.35
CA HIS A 269 -2.87 1.46 -2.08
C HIS A 269 -3.77 0.64 -3.02
N PRO A 270 -4.51 1.23 -3.99
CA PRO A 270 -5.51 0.56 -4.82
C PRO A 270 -4.88 -0.40 -5.86
N GLY A 271 -4.02 -1.33 -5.38
CA GLY A 271 -3.29 -2.27 -6.22
C GLY A 271 -4.16 -3.40 -6.74
N TYR A 272 -4.97 -4.00 -5.87
CA TYR A 272 -5.87 -5.10 -6.22
C TYR A 272 -6.96 -4.64 -7.18
N GLU A 273 -7.62 -3.54 -6.87
CA GLU A 273 -8.68 -2.94 -7.69
C GLU A 273 -8.19 -2.63 -9.11
N THR A 274 -7.03 -1.99 -9.19
CA THR A 274 -6.41 -1.70 -10.48
C THR A 274 -6.04 -2.98 -11.24
N PHE A 275 -5.53 -4.01 -10.53
CA PHE A 275 -5.14 -5.27 -11.15
C PHE A 275 -6.32 -6.04 -11.72
N ILE A 276 -7.42 -6.20 -10.95
CA ILE A 276 -8.58 -7.01 -11.38
C ILE A 276 -9.36 -6.37 -12.53
N THR A 277 -9.27 -5.06 -12.70
CA THR A 277 -9.86 -4.36 -13.86
C THR A 277 -9.01 -4.45 -15.12
N GLY A 278 -7.76 -4.89 -15.00
CA GLY A 278 -6.84 -5.05 -16.12
C GLY A 278 -6.93 -6.42 -16.81
N VAL A 279 -6.31 -6.50 -17.99
CA VAL A 279 -6.38 -7.70 -18.85
C VAL A 279 -5.92 -8.99 -18.15
N HIS A 280 -4.87 -8.94 -17.32
CA HIS A 280 -4.37 -10.13 -16.64
C HIS A 280 -5.33 -10.58 -15.53
N GLY A 281 -5.83 -9.68 -14.70
CA GLY A 281 -6.81 -10.00 -13.67
C GLY A 281 -8.10 -10.58 -14.25
N GLN A 282 -8.64 -9.98 -15.33
CA GLN A 282 -9.83 -10.43 -16.03
C GLN A 282 -9.68 -11.82 -16.69
N ASN A 283 -8.45 -12.24 -16.95
CA ASN A 283 -8.13 -13.56 -17.51
C ASN A 283 -7.62 -14.56 -16.46
N GLY A 284 -7.87 -14.32 -15.18
CA GLY A 284 -7.59 -15.28 -14.09
C GLY A 284 -6.11 -15.42 -13.72
N VAL A 285 -5.25 -14.49 -14.14
CA VAL A 285 -3.86 -14.41 -13.66
C VAL A 285 -3.88 -13.89 -12.22
N ALA A 286 -3.08 -14.49 -11.35
CA ALA A 286 -2.94 -14.03 -9.97
C ALA A 286 -1.73 -13.08 -9.79
N CYS A 287 -1.75 -12.28 -8.74
CA CYS A 287 -0.61 -11.44 -8.36
C CYS A 287 0.68 -12.26 -8.23
N ALA A 288 0.59 -13.42 -7.58
CA ALA A 288 1.72 -14.31 -7.36
C ALA A 288 2.27 -14.94 -8.66
N ASP A 289 1.51 -15.02 -9.75
CA ASP A 289 2.02 -15.56 -11.02
C ASP A 289 3.16 -14.71 -11.59
N CYS A 290 3.12 -13.40 -11.31
CA CYS A 290 4.14 -12.44 -11.75
C CYS A 290 5.11 -12.05 -10.64
N HIS A 291 4.62 -11.83 -9.40
CA HIS A 291 5.43 -11.33 -8.30
C HIS A 291 6.07 -12.43 -7.45
N MET A 292 5.65 -13.68 -7.61
CA MET A 292 6.17 -14.86 -6.91
C MET A 292 6.19 -16.06 -7.88
N PRO A 293 6.96 -15.96 -9.00
CA PRO A 293 6.95 -17.00 -10.02
C PRO A 293 7.47 -18.32 -9.46
N TYR A 294 7.07 -19.40 -10.09
CA TYR A 294 7.67 -20.70 -9.84
C TYR A 294 9.06 -20.75 -10.46
N VAL A 295 10.05 -21.09 -9.63
CA VAL A 295 11.43 -21.31 -10.04
C VAL A 295 11.87 -22.74 -9.73
N ARG A 296 13.01 -23.18 -10.28
CA ARG A 296 13.57 -24.50 -10.05
C ARG A 296 15.00 -24.40 -9.55
N GLU A 297 15.32 -25.17 -8.52
CA GLU A 297 16.67 -25.32 -7.99
C GLU A 297 16.94 -26.80 -7.73
N GLY A 298 18.00 -27.35 -8.35
CA GLY A 298 18.36 -28.77 -8.19
C GLY A 298 17.22 -29.74 -8.50
N GLY A 299 16.32 -29.40 -9.42
CA GLY A 299 15.14 -30.20 -9.78
C GLY A 299 13.90 -29.97 -8.90
N VAL A 300 14.01 -29.24 -7.79
CA VAL A 300 12.87 -28.88 -6.93
C VAL A 300 12.22 -27.62 -7.47
N LYS A 301 10.90 -27.67 -7.66
CA LYS A 301 10.07 -26.52 -8.04
C LYS A 301 9.50 -25.87 -6.77
N TYR A 302 9.68 -24.56 -6.63
CA TYR A 302 9.09 -23.79 -5.54
C TYR A 302 8.69 -22.39 -6.00
N SER A 303 7.87 -21.68 -5.22
CA SER A 303 7.50 -20.30 -5.49
C SER A 303 8.56 -19.36 -4.94
N SER A 304 9.13 -18.49 -5.77
CA SER A 304 10.07 -17.47 -5.32
C SER A 304 9.35 -16.47 -4.41
N HIS A 305 9.87 -16.25 -3.21
CA HIS A 305 9.36 -15.25 -2.27
C HIS A 305 10.10 -13.91 -2.35
N ASN A 306 10.90 -13.71 -3.39
CA ASN A 306 11.44 -12.39 -3.73
C ASN A 306 10.34 -11.51 -4.35
N VAL A 307 9.43 -11.02 -3.49
CA VAL A 307 8.23 -10.26 -3.89
C VAL A 307 8.65 -8.85 -4.32
N ARG A 308 9.13 -8.73 -5.55
CA ARG A 308 9.63 -7.48 -6.18
C ARG A 308 9.03 -7.28 -7.57
N SER A 309 9.60 -6.33 -8.31
CA SER A 309 9.18 -6.11 -9.69
C SER A 309 9.42 -7.34 -10.57
N PRO A 310 8.41 -7.81 -11.31
CA PRO A 310 8.58 -8.91 -12.28
C PRO A 310 9.64 -8.64 -13.35
N LEU A 311 10.04 -7.38 -13.54
CA LEU A 311 11.11 -7.00 -14.46
C LEU A 311 12.51 -7.46 -14.01
N GLU A 312 12.65 -7.91 -12.77
CA GLU A 312 13.89 -8.51 -12.26
C GLU A 312 14.06 -9.97 -12.70
N ASP A 313 12.94 -10.63 -13.11
CA ASP A 313 12.93 -12.03 -13.54
C ASP A 313 11.90 -12.27 -14.66
N ILE A 314 12.13 -11.64 -15.81
CA ILE A 314 11.20 -11.70 -16.97
C ILE A 314 11.08 -13.11 -17.51
N GLU A 315 12.13 -13.92 -17.43
CA GLU A 315 12.14 -15.29 -17.90
C GLU A 315 11.12 -16.16 -17.16
N ASN A 316 11.12 -16.11 -15.83
CA ASN A 316 10.20 -16.88 -15.01
C ASN A 316 8.83 -16.23 -14.81
N THR A 317 8.62 -15.02 -15.32
CA THR A 317 7.35 -14.27 -15.22
C THR A 317 6.68 -14.13 -16.59
N CYS A 318 7.03 -13.10 -17.35
CA CYS A 318 6.36 -12.77 -18.61
C CYS A 318 6.52 -13.89 -19.68
N MET A 319 7.73 -14.48 -19.79
CA MET A 319 8.04 -15.43 -20.85
C MET A 319 7.43 -16.81 -20.62
N ASN A 320 6.86 -17.09 -19.43
CA ASN A 320 6.09 -18.33 -19.21
C ASN A 320 4.80 -18.38 -20.05
N CYS A 321 4.24 -17.21 -20.40
CA CYS A 321 2.97 -17.11 -21.14
C CYS A 321 3.14 -16.42 -22.49
N HIS A 322 4.19 -15.62 -22.67
CA HIS A 322 4.39 -14.78 -23.84
C HIS A 322 5.70 -15.11 -24.54
N SER A 323 5.73 -15.00 -25.88
CA SER A 323 6.87 -15.35 -26.73
C SER A 323 7.82 -14.20 -27.06
N LYS A 324 7.66 -13.01 -26.43
CA LYS A 324 8.54 -11.87 -26.66
C LYS A 324 9.83 -11.98 -25.88
N SER A 325 10.90 -11.36 -26.38
CA SER A 325 12.19 -11.29 -25.69
C SER A 325 12.11 -10.35 -24.45
N GLU A 326 13.02 -10.55 -23.52
CA GLU A 326 13.19 -9.69 -22.35
C GLU A 326 13.34 -8.21 -22.72
N LYS A 327 14.13 -7.88 -23.76
CA LYS A 327 14.31 -6.52 -24.26
C LYS A 327 13.00 -5.89 -24.73
N GLU A 328 12.16 -6.67 -25.43
CA GLU A 328 10.85 -6.19 -25.89
C GLU A 328 9.92 -5.91 -24.72
N PHE A 329 9.89 -6.79 -23.69
CA PHE A 329 9.07 -6.58 -22.48
C PHE A 329 9.52 -5.34 -21.73
N LYS A 330 10.83 -5.18 -21.47
CA LYS A 330 11.36 -3.97 -20.83
C LYS A 330 10.97 -2.72 -21.61
N GLY A 331 11.05 -2.74 -22.93
CA GLY A 331 10.64 -1.62 -23.77
C GLY A 331 9.14 -1.32 -23.71
N ILE A 332 8.27 -2.35 -23.65
CA ILE A 332 6.81 -2.17 -23.50
C ILE A 332 6.50 -1.53 -22.16
N VAL A 333 7.05 -2.06 -21.07
CA VAL A 333 6.81 -1.58 -19.72
C VAL A 333 7.31 -0.15 -19.55
N GLN A 334 8.50 0.14 -20.08
CA GLN A 334 9.10 1.47 -20.00
C GLN A 334 8.23 2.53 -20.70
N ARG A 335 7.75 2.27 -21.91
CA ARG A 335 6.84 3.21 -22.62
C ARG A 335 5.53 3.46 -21.86
N LYS A 336 4.94 2.43 -21.24
CA LYS A 336 3.74 2.59 -20.42
C LYS A 336 4.01 3.46 -19.19
N LEU A 337 5.14 3.23 -18.51
CA LEU A 337 5.58 4.01 -17.37
C LEU A 337 5.81 5.48 -17.73
N GLU A 338 6.50 5.74 -18.84
CA GLU A 338 6.79 7.10 -19.33
C GLU A 338 5.49 7.86 -19.61
N ARG A 339 4.54 7.23 -20.31
CA ARG A 339 3.23 7.85 -20.59
C ARG A 339 2.44 8.17 -19.33
N LYS A 340 2.39 7.22 -18.37
CA LYS A 340 1.75 7.46 -17.07
C LYS A 340 2.43 8.60 -16.32
N ASN A 341 3.75 8.65 -16.29
CA ASN A 341 4.49 9.70 -15.59
C ASN A 341 4.28 11.08 -16.21
N GLU A 342 4.23 11.18 -17.55
CA GLU A 342 3.92 12.43 -18.27
C GLU A 342 2.57 13.02 -17.83
N LEU A 343 1.50 12.21 -17.88
CA LEU A 343 0.16 12.68 -17.48
C LEU A 343 0.08 12.94 -15.98
N SER A 344 0.71 12.11 -15.16
CA SER A 344 0.73 12.29 -13.71
C SER A 344 1.39 13.61 -13.30
N ARG A 345 2.53 13.97 -13.89
CA ARG A 345 3.20 15.25 -13.62
C ARG A 345 2.37 16.44 -14.09
N THR A 346 1.70 16.31 -15.23
CA THR A 346 0.79 17.33 -15.74
C THR A 346 -0.36 17.56 -14.75
N ALA A 347 -1.07 16.51 -14.34
CA ALA A 347 -2.15 16.58 -13.37
C ALA A 347 -1.68 17.18 -12.03
N MET A 348 -0.57 16.68 -11.50
CA MET A 348 0.01 17.12 -10.24
C MET A 348 0.37 18.60 -10.24
N SER A 349 0.97 19.10 -11.33
CA SER A 349 1.32 20.52 -11.47
C SER A 349 0.07 21.41 -11.50
N ILE A 350 -0.97 20.99 -12.21
CA ILE A 350 -2.25 21.70 -12.30
C ILE A 350 -2.94 21.75 -10.93
N LEU A 351 -2.99 20.62 -10.22
CA LEU A 351 -3.60 20.52 -8.89
C LEU A 351 -2.83 21.35 -7.86
N ALA A 352 -1.50 21.32 -7.88
CA ALA A 352 -0.69 22.17 -6.99
C ALA A 352 -0.99 23.66 -7.19
N GLN A 353 -1.10 24.10 -8.45
CA GLN A 353 -1.47 25.48 -8.78
C GLN A 353 -2.90 25.81 -8.32
N ALA A 354 -3.86 24.87 -8.49
CA ALA A 354 -5.23 25.06 -8.02
C ALA A 354 -5.30 25.26 -6.50
N HIS A 355 -4.54 24.48 -5.72
CA HIS A 355 -4.48 24.69 -4.27
C HIS A 355 -3.90 26.07 -3.87
N LEU A 356 -2.89 26.54 -4.58
CA LEU A 356 -2.28 27.85 -4.33
C LEU A 356 -3.20 29.01 -4.75
N GLU A 357 -3.89 28.87 -5.88
CA GLU A 357 -4.91 29.83 -6.34
C GLU A 357 -6.10 29.89 -5.36
N ALA A 358 -6.54 28.73 -4.85
CA ALA A 358 -7.58 28.67 -3.83
C ALA A 358 -7.14 29.32 -2.51
N ALA A 359 -5.89 29.10 -2.08
CA ALA A 359 -5.34 29.78 -0.90
C ALA A 359 -5.39 31.31 -1.04
N LYS A 360 -5.02 31.83 -2.23
CA LYS A 360 -5.08 33.26 -2.52
C LYS A 360 -6.51 33.81 -2.56
N ALA A 361 -7.45 33.06 -3.12
CA ALA A 361 -8.85 33.43 -3.12
C ALA A 361 -9.41 33.56 -1.69
N TRP A 362 -9.09 32.62 -0.80
CA TRP A 362 -9.44 32.70 0.62
C TRP A 362 -8.83 33.92 1.32
N GLU A 363 -7.56 34.21 1.05
CA GLU A 363 -6.86 35.39 1.60
C GLU A 363 -7.55 36.71 1.22
N LEU A 364 -8.10 36.78 0.00
CA LEU A 364 -8.81 37.93 -0.53
C LEU A 364 -10.26 38.04 -0.05
N GLY A 365 -10.75 37.08 0.71
CA GLY A 365 -12.09 37.11 1.29
C GLY A 365 -13.17 36.45 0.43
N ALA A 366 -12.81 35.56 -0.50
CA ALA A 366 -13.79 34.75 -1.23
C ALA A 366 -14.68 33.97 -0.25
N THR A 367 -15.99 33.88 -0.57
CA THR A 367 -16.95 33.18 0.28
C THR A 367 -16.95 31.67 0.04
N GLU A 368 -17.49 30.90 0.98
CA GLU A 368 -17.62 29.43 0.85
C GLU A 368 -18.44 29.06 -0.37
N ASP A 369 -19.54 29.76 -0.64
CA ASP A 369 -20.41 29.49 -1.80
C ASP A 369 -19.68 29.74 -3.14
N GLU A 370 -18.83 30.77 -3.23
CA GLU A 370 -18.02 31.01 -4.41
C GLU A 370 -16.97 29.93 -4.63
N MET A 371 -16.36 29.45 -3.54
CA MET A 371 -15.26 28.47 -3.58
C MET A 371 -15.75 27.04 -3.80
N LYS A 372 -16.91 26.67 -3.27
CA LYS A 372 -17.42 25.30 -3.25
C LYS A 372 -17.30 24.55 -4.58
N PRO A 373 -17.70 25.12 -5.76
CA PRO A 373 -17.57 24.41 -7.04
C PRO A 373 -16.13 24.10 -7.45
N ALA A 374 -15.18 25.02 -7.15
CA ALA A 374 -13.78 24.83 -7.47
C ALA A 374 -13.13 23.80 -6.51
N LEU A 375 -13.49 23.83 -5.23
CA LEU A 375 -12.99 22.88 -4.23
C LEU A 375 -13.47 21.47 -4.52
N GLN A 376 -14.71 21.29 -5.02
CA GLN A 376 -15.21 19.98 -5.46
C GLN A 376 -14.39 19.42 -6.63
N ASP A 377 -14.06 20.25 -7.63
CA ASP A 377 -13.23 19.83 -8.75
C ASP A 377 -11.79 19.49 -8.30
N ILE A 378 -11.22 20.23 -7.34
CA ILE A 378 -9.92 19.91 -6.73
C ILE A 378 -9.98 18.53 -6.05
N ARG A 379 -11.01 18.29 -5.21
CA ARG A 379 -11.20 17.03 -4.50
C ARG A 379 -11.24 15.84 -5.46
N HIS A 380 -12.12 15.91 -6.46
CA HIS A 380 -12.28 14.83 -7.44
C HIS A 380 -11.06 14.67 -8.36
N GLY A 381 -10.49 15.78 -8.83
CA GLY A 381 -9.30 15.75 -9.68
C GLY A 381 -8.11 15.12 -8.95
N GLN A 382 -7.89 15.50 -7.69
CA GLN A 382 -6.79 14.93 -6.90
C GLN A 382 -7.05 13.49 -6.51
N TRP A 383 -8.28 13.09 -6.17
CA TRP A 383 -8.61 11.70 -5.90
C TRP A 383 -8.26 10.79 -7.09
N ARG A 384 -8.69 11.14 -8.32
CA ARG A 384 -8.43 10.36 -9.54
C ARG A 384 -6.95 10.28 -9.88
N TRP A 385 -6.24 11.40 -9.71
CA TRP A 385 -4.78 11.41 -9.84
C TRP A 385 -4.12 10.53 -8.78
N ASP A 386 -4.48 10.67 -7.52
CA ASP A 386 -3.87 9.95 -6.40
C ASP A 386 -4.15 8.45 -6.48
N PHE A 387 -5.37 8.03 -6.84
CA PHE A 387 -5.73 6.64 -7.13
C PHE A 387 -4.81 6.03 -8.21
N SER A 388 -4.56 6.77 -9.28
CA SER A 388 -3.71 6.31 -10.39
C SER A 388 -2.24 6.15 -10.01
N ILE A 389 -1.72 6.92 -9.04
CA ILE A 389 -0.31 6.88 -8.65
C ILE A 389 -0.04 6.02 -7.42
N ALA A 390 -1.00 5.91 -6.51
CA ALA A 390 -0.89 5.10 -5.30
C ALA A 390 -0.89 3.59 -5.61
N ALA A 391 -1.54 3.17 -6.69
CA ALA A 391 -1.36 1.86 -7.30
C ALA A 391 -0.04 1.82 -8.09
N HIS A 392 1.07 1.53 -7.44
CA HIS A 392 2.41 1.64 -8.04
C HIS A 392 2.57 0.93 -9.39
N GLY A 393 1.88 -0.21 -9.60
CA GLY A 393 1.86 -0.98 -10.85
C GLY A 393 0.76 -0.57 -11.85
N SER A 394 -0.03 0.47 -11.59
CA SER A 394 -1.21 0.83 -12.39
C SER A 394 -0.94 0.95 -13.89
N PHE A 395 0.20 1.54 -14.26
CA PHE A 395 0.63 1.73 -15.66
C PHE A 395 0.79 0.40 -16.43
N PHE A 396 0.91 -0.72 -15.73
CA PHE A 396 1.02 -2.05 -16.29
C PHE A 396 -0.22 -2.91 -16.00
N HIS A 397 -0.75 -2.86 -14.79
CA HIS A 397 -1.91 -3.64 -14.36
C HIS A 397 -3.15 -3.27 -15.18
N ALA A 398 -3.48 -1.98 -15.28
CA ALA A 398 -4.61 -1.46 -16.07
C ALA A 398 -4.21 -0.15 -16.77
N PRO A 399 -3.38 -0.20 -17.82
CA PRO A 399 -2.83 1.01 -18.44
C PRO A 399 -3.87 1.94 -19.03
N GLU A 400 -4.91 1.41 -19.64
CA GLU A 400 -5.99 2.21 -20.28
C GLU A 400 -6.78 2.97 -19.22
N GLU A 401 -7.19 2.29 -18.15
CA GLU A 401 -7.91 2.89 -17.02
C GLU A 401 -7.05 3.93 -16.30
N THR A 402 -5.77 3.64 -16.09
CA THR A 402 -4.82 4.59 -15.48
C THR A 402 -4.71 5.88 -16.31
N LEU A 403 -4.56 5.78 -17.64
CA LEU A 403 -4.45 6.95 -18.50
C LEU A 403 -5.77 7.71 -18.57
N ARG A 404 -6.92 7.01 -18.60
CA ARG A 404 -8.26 7.61 -18.58
C ARG A 404 -8.48 8.42 -17.28
N SER A 405 -8.16 7.84 -16.15
CA SER A 405 -8.28 8.47 -14.82
C SER A 405 -7.38 9.70 -14.70
N LEU A 406 -6.12 9.61 -15.16
CA LEU A 406 -5.21 10.76 -15.20
C LEU A 406 -5.69 11.88 -16.14
N GLY A 407 -6.23 11.53 -17.30
CA GLY A 407 -6.86 12.50 -18.21
C GLY A 407 -8.04 13.22 -17.55
N SER A 408 -8.87 12.50 -16.83
CA SER A 408 -9.98 13.06 -16.04
C SER A 408 -9.48 13.96 -14.90
N ALA A 409 -8.41 13.59 -14.22
CA ALA A 409 -7.77 14.41 -13.18
C ALA A 409 -7.25 15.75 -13.73
N ILE A 410 -6.62 15.73 -14.92
CA ILE A 410 -6.18 16.95 -15.62
C ILE A 410 -7.38 17.84 -15.92
N ASN A 411 -8.45 17.28 -16.48
CA ASN A 411 -9.65 18.04 -16.82
C ASN A 411 -10.27 18.71 -15.60
N LYS A 412 -10.50 17.96 -14.53
CA LYS A 412 -11.03 18.46 -13.26
C LYS A 412 -10.14 19.54 -12.65
N GLY A 413 -8.83 19.34 -12.65
CA GLY A 413 -7.88 20.34 -12.17
C GLY A 413 -7.94 21.65 -12.98
N GLN A 414 -8.09 21.58 -14.31
CA GLN A 414 -8.27 22.77 -15.16
C GLN A 414 -9.61 23.45 -14.92
N GLU A 415 -10.71 22.71 -14.78
CA GLU A 415 -12.02 23.27 -14.41
C GLU A 415 -11.95 24.05 -13.09
N ALA A 416 -11.29 23.47 -12.08
CA ALA A 416 -11.05 24.13 -10.80
C ALA A 416 -10.30 25.47 -10.99
N ARG A 417 -9.19 25.44 -11.74
CA ARG A 417 -8.38 26.64 -12.00
C ARG A 417 -9.13 27.72 -12.76
N ILE A 418 -9.93 27.36 -13.77
CA ILE A 418 -10.77 28.34 -14.49
C ILE A 418 -11.71 29.05 -13.51
N LYS A 419 -12.41 28.30 -12.64
CA LYS A 419 -13.29 28.87 -11.61
C LYS A 419 -12.53 29.77 -10.65
N LEU A 420 -11.37 29.33 -10.17
CA LEU A 420 -10.51 30.11 -9.26
C LEU A 420 -9.98 31.39 -9.90
N ARG A 421 -9.59 31.35 -11.19
CA ARG A 421 -9.16 32.55 -11.91
C ARG A 421 -10.28 33.58 -12.05
N LEU A 422 -11.51 33.13 -12.27
CA LEU A 422 -12.67 34.04 -12.28
C LEU A 422 -12.90 34.67 -10.90
N ILE A 423 -12.76 33.88 -9.82
CA ILE A 423 -12.85 34.43 -8.46
C ILE A 423 -11.72 35.42 -8.19
N LEU A 424 -10.48 35.10 -8.51
CA LEU A 424 -9.34 36.02 -8.34
C LEU A 424 -9.54 37.32 -9.12
N ALA A 425 -10.05 37.25 -10.34
CA ALA A 425 -10.37 38.43 -11.15
C ALA A 425 -11.44 39.31 -10.48
N LYS A 426 -12.49 38.72 -9.91
CA LYS A 426 -13.53 39.42 -9.14
C LYS A 426 -12.94 40.20 -7.96
N TYR A 427 -11.89 39.67 -7.33
CA TYR A 427 -11.18 40.30 -6.20
C TYR A 427 -9.95 41.12 -6.65
N ASN A 428 -9.89 41.57 -7.90
CA ASN A 428 -8.80 42.35 -8.49
C ASN A 428 -7.40 41.70 -8.41
N ALA A 429 -7.33 40.38 -8.46
CA ALA A 429 -6.09 39.60 -8.44
C ALA A 429 -5.91 38.69 -9.67
N ALA A 430 -6.39 39.12 -10.83
CA ALA A 430 -6.28 38.34 -12.09
C ALA A 430 -4.82 37.96 -12.44
N GLU A 431 -3.88 38.85 -12.12
CA GLU A 431 -2.45 38.70 -12.39
C GLU A 431 -1.70 37.91 -11.30
N TYR A 432 -2.41 37.23 -10.38
CA TYR A 432 -1.76 36.46 -9.33
C TYR A 432 -0.88 35.36 -9.93
N ILE A 433 0.39 35.36 -9.51
CA ILE A 433 1.39 34.33 -9.84
C ILE A 433 1.58 33.44 -8.61
N VAL A 434 1.47 32.14 -8.77
CA VAL A 434 1.68 31.17 -7.70
C VAL A 434 3.15 31.19 -7.22
N PRO A 435 3.42 30.97 -5.93
CA PRO A 435 4.77 30.85 -5.42
C PRO A 435 5.57 29.74 -6.13
N ASP A 436 6.89 29.91 -6.15
CA ASP A 436 7.80 28.88 -6.70
C ASP A 436 7.87 27.67 -5.75
N PHE A 437 7.54 26.49 -6.28
CA PHE A 437 7.61 25.18 -5.61
C PHE A 437 8.48 24.19 -6.39
N SER A 438 9.46 24.67 -7.15
CA SER A 438 10.28 23.86 -8.07
C SER A 438 11.29 22.93 -7.36
N SER A 439 11.54 23.10 -6.05
CA SER A 439 12.30 22.16 -5.23
C SER A 439 11.54 21.78 -3.96
N LYS A 440 11.92 20.65 -3.34
CA LYS A 440 11.33 20.20 -2.07
C LYS A 440 11.37 21.28 -1.02
N GLU A 441 12.51 21.95 -0.85
CA GLU A 441 12.74 23.00 0.15
C GLU A 441 11.84 24.21 -0.11
N LYS A 442 11.73 24.67 -1.37
CA LYS A 442 10.84 25.76 -1.75
C LYS A 442 9.38 25.41 -1.48
N ALA A 443 8.96 24.21 -1.90
CA ALA A 443 7.60 23.75 -1.65
C ALA A 443 7.29 23.62 -0.15
N GLN A 444 8.22 23.11 0.66
CA GLN A 444 8.09 23.04 2.12
C GLN A 444 8.04 24.43 2.76
N ALA A 445 8.79 25.41 2.24
CA ALA A 445 8.71 26.79 2.69
C ALA A 445 7.34 27.43 2.38
N VAL A 446 6.75 27.15 1.19
CA VAL A 446 5.40 27.63 0.83
C VAL A 446 4.35 27.15 1.81
N ILE A 447 4.41 25.89 2.26
CA ILE A 447 3.48 25.34 3.26
C ILE A 447 3.92 25.62 4.72
N ARG A 448 5.03 26.34 4.92
CA ARG A 448 5.59 26.69 6.24
C ARG A 448 5.87 25.46 7.11
N LEU A 449 6.42 24.40 6.52
CA LEU A 449 6.74 23.17 7.24
C LEU A 449 7.93 23.39 8.18
N PRO A 450 7.83 23.12 9.50
CA PRO A 450 8.95 23.24 10.44
C PRO A 450 9.87 22.00 10.35
N TYR A 451 10.55 21.82 9.21
CA TYR A 451 11.25 20.58 8.85
C TYR A 451 12.34 20.18 9.86
N GLU A 452 13.22 21.13 10.24
CA GLU A 452 14.33 20.86 11.18
C GLU A 452 13.82 20.39 12.55
N LYS A 453 12.76 21.00 13.05
CA LYS A 453 12.10 20.59 14.28
C LYS A 453 11.54 19.19 14.21
N LEU A 454 10.89 18.82 13.08
CA LEU A 454 10.34 17.49 12.88
C LEU A 454 11.44 16.42 12.82
N VAL A 455 12.59 16.75 12.23
CA VAL A 455 13.76 15.87 12.20
C VAL A 455 14.33 15.67 13.61
N GLU A 456 14.51 16.74 14.38
CA GLU A 456 15.00 16.67 15.75
C GLU A 456 14.10 15.80 16.63
N GLU A 457 12.79 16.05 16.61
CA GLU A 457 11.81 15.25 17.35
C GLU A 457 11.86 13.76 16.93
N LYS A 458 11.98 13.48 15.62
CA LYS A 458 12.10 12.11 15.12
C LYS A 458 13.37 11.43 15.62
N LEU A 459 14.51 12.11 15.62
CA LEU A 459 15.78 11.59 16.14
C LEU A 459 15.67 11.27 17.63
N GLN A 460 15.03 12.13 18.42
CA GLN A 460 14.77 11.88 19.84
C GLN A 460 13.92 10.63 20.03
N PHE A 461 12.81 10.48 19.31
CA PHE A 461 11.95 9.30 19.35
C PHE A 461 12.75 8.02 19.03
N LEU A 462 13.53 8.01 17.95
CA LEU A 462 14.32 6.85 17.54
C LEU A 462 15.37 6.46 18.57
N ASN A 463 15.98 7.45 19.24
CA ASN A 463 17.03 7.22 20.21
C ASN A 463 16.52 6.83 21.61
N VAL A 464 15.28 7.14 21.95
CA VAL A 464 14.72 6.88 23.29
C VAL A 464 13.62 5.84 23.21
N LEU A 465 12.41 6.22 22.81
CA LEU A 465 11.23 5.34 22.88
C LEU A 465 11.36 4.11 21.98
N ARG A 466 11.89 4.30 20.76
CA ARG A 466 12.07 3.15 19.83
C ARG A 466 13.06 2.13 20.35
N LYS A 467 14.16 2.55 20.96
CA LYS A 467 15.13 1.60 21.59
C LYS A 467 14.48 0.82 22.73
N ASP A 468 13.65 1.48 23.52
CA ASP A 468 12.91 0.83 24.60
C ASP A 468 11.90 -0.20 24.06
N TRP A 469 11.18 0.11 22.98
CA TRP A 469 10.30 -0.85 22.31
C TRP A 469 11.03 -2.12 21.87
N VAL A 470 12.20 -1.98 21.24
CA VAL A 470 13.01 -3.13 20.79
C VAL A 470 13.47 -3.96 21.98
N LYS A 471 13.94 -3.31 23.06
CA LYS A 471 14.34 -3.98 24.29
C LYS A 471 13.18 -4.79 24.87
N GLN A 472 12.01 -4.19 25.05
CA GLN A 472 10.81 -4.85 25.57
C GLN A 472 10.36 -6.02 24.67
N ALA A 473 10.39 -5.86 23.36
CA ALA A 473 10.04 -6.91 22.41
C ALA A 473 11.01 -8.10 22.49
N THR A 474 12.31 -7.82 22.67
CA THR A 474 13.34 -8.87 22.87
C THR A 474 13.12 -9.62 24.19
N GLU A 475 12.85 -8.91 25.28
CA GLU A 475 12.56 -9.51 26.60
C GLU A 475 11.28 -10.38 26.56
N LYS A 476 10.30 -10.03 25.74
CA LYS A 476 9.08 -10.82 25.50
C LYS A 476 9.30 -12.00 24.55
N GLY A 477 10.48 -12.16 23.94
CA GLY A 477 10.77 -13.19 22.93
C GLY A 477 10.07 -12.98 21.58
N LEU A 478 9.53 -11.78 21.32
CA LEU A 478 8.86 -11.44 20.06
C LEU A 478 9.85 -11.12 18.93
N PHE A 479 11.08 -10.77 19.30
CA PHE A 479 12.13 -10.36 18.39
C PHE A 479 13.48 -10.97 18.80
N ASP A 480 14.23 -11.48 17.82
CA ASP A 480 15.62 -11.91 18.02
C ASP A 480 16.57 -10.94 17.31
N PRO A 481 17.36 -10.13 18.05
CA PRO A 481 18.30 -9.18 17.46
C PRO A 481 19.45 -9.84 16.68
N LYS A 482 19.64 -11.15 16.80
CA LYS A 482 20.65 -11.93 16.06
C LYS A 482 20.15 -12.32 14.66
N THR A 483 18.84 -12.40 14.47
CA THR A 483 18.26 -12.58 13.14
C THR A 483 18.18 -11.23 12.48
N THR A 484 18.82 -11.07 11.35
CA THR A 484 18.95 -9.79 10.61
C THR A 484 17.63 -9.34 9.96
N GLU A 485 16.51 -9.84 10.40
CA GLU A 485 15.20 -9.62 9.79
C GLU A 485 14.60 -8.26 10.06
N GLY A 486 15.32 -7.31 10.50
CA GLY A 486 14.54 -6.15 10.40
C GLY A 486 14.69 -5.00 11.32
N ILE A 487 15.74 -4.72 12.00
CA ILE A 487 15.85 -3.39 12.60
C ILE A 487 17.28 -2.90 12.46
N VAL A 488 17.60 -2.39 11.30
CA VAL A 488 18.77 -1.54 11.13
C VAL A 488 18.31 -0.11 11.38
N PHE A 489 18.76 0.50 12.46
CA PHE A 489 18.55 1.93 12.74
C PHE A 489 19.44 2.78 11.83
N LYS A 490 19.15 2.81 10.53
CA LYS A 490 19.71 3.84 9.65
C LYS A 490 18.76 5.03 9.68
N VAL A 491 19.19 6.09 10.32
CA VAL A 491 18.49 7.36 10.28
C VAL A 491 18.70 7.98 8.90
N SER A 492 17.62 8.15 8.14
CA SER A 492 17.66 8.67 6.75
C SER A 492 17.86 10.18 6.64
N TYR A 493 18.14 10.87 7.73
CA TYR A 493 18.19 12.35 7.81
C TYR A 493 19.60 12.88 8.07
N GLN A 494 20.65 12.10 7.77
CA GLN A 494 22.04 12.56 7.78
C GLN A 494 22.50 12.95 6.39
#